data_75769e784e3373ddb99f560de55a6c21
#
_entry.id   75769e784e3373ddb99f560de55a6c21
#
_cell.length_a   1.000
_cell.length_b   1.000
_cell.length_c   1.000
_cell.angle_alpha   90.00
_cell.angle_beta   90.00
_cell.angle_gamma   90.00
#
_symmetry.space_group_name_H-M   'P 1'
#
loop_
_entity.id
_entity.type
_entity.pdbx_description
1 polymer ?
#
loop_
_entity_poly.entity_id
_entity_poly.type
_entity_poly.pdbx_seq_one_letter_code
_entity_poly.pdbx_strand_id
1 'polypeptide(L)'
;MSIEDLDTVLKIESASFPRPWTRRHFLDEMEHPGSFPTVAATGDGEVAGYLCLKQVLDEAEILDVAVDPTFRGSGIGRALVDWAIAFCRVRKLRLLCLEVRVGNHEAISLYRHLGFAEVGRRKNYYENGDDAILMDLSIAQVEECDAV
;
A
#
# COMPACT_ATOMS: atom_id res chain seq x y z
N MET A 1 9.45 0.90 -8.79
CA MET A 1 10.48 1.55 -7.93
C MET A 1 11.86 1.13 -8.41
N SER A 2 12.76 2.07 -8.56
CA SER A 2 14.13 1.83 -8.98
C SER A 2 15.11 2.34 -7.90
N ILE A 3 16.40 2.01 -8.05
CA ILE A 3 17.42 2.46 -7.09
C ILE A 3 17.48 3.99 -7.04
N GLU A 4 17.29 4.67 -8.16
CA GLU A 4 17.28 6.13 -8.21
C GLU A 4 16.14 6.76 -7.41
N ASP A 5 15.06 6.04 -7.18
CA ASP A 5 13.91 6.52 -6.40
C ASP A 5 14.16 6.48 -4.90
N LEU A 6 15.12 5.67 -4.43
CA LEU A 6 15.26 5.33 -3.00
C LEU A 6 15.53 6.53 -2.09
N ASP A 7 16.33 7.50 -2.52
CA ASP A 7 16.63 8.66 -1.67
C ASP A 7 15.34 9.43 -1.35
N THR A 8 14.49 9.64 -2.34
CA THR A 8 13.20 10.32 -2.15
C THR A 8 12.23 9.46 -1.35
N VAL A 9 12.15 8.16 -1.66
CA VAL A 9 11.32 7.20 -0.92
C VAL A 9 11.68 7.17 0.56
N LEU A 10 12.97 7.14 0.88
CA LEU A 10 13.44 7.13 2.28
C LEU A 10 13.09 8.43 3.01
N LYS A 11 13.12 9.57 2.34
CA LYS A 11 12.68 10.84 2.94
C LYS A 11 11.19 10.82 3.26
N ILE A 12 10.36 10.31 2.35
CA ILE A 12 8.92 10.19 2.56
C ILE A 12 8.64 9.22 3.69
N GLU A 13 9.31 8.07 3.72
CA GLU A 13 9.17 7.07 4.75
C GLU A 13 9.48 7.65 6.13
N SER A 14 10.61 8.34 6.27
CA SER A 14 11.03 8.95 7.54
C SER A 14 10.07 10.05 8.01
N ALA A 15 9.46 10.78 7.08
CA ALA A 15 8.47 11.81 7.40
C ALA A 15 7.10 11.22 7.78
N SER A 16 6.83 9.99 7.39
CA SER A 16 5.50 9.37 7.51
C SER A 16 5.38 8.43 8.72
N PHE A 17 6.47 7.81 9.15
CA PHE A 17 6.42 6.75 10.16
C PHE A 17 7.46 6.94 11.26
N PRO A 18 7.12 6.65 12.53
CA PRO A 18 8.07 6.77 13.65
C PRO A 18 9.17 5.70 13.59
N ARG A 19 8.89 4.53 12.99
CA ARG A 19 9.88 3.49 12.73
C ARG A 19 9.96 3.22 11.23
N PRO A 20 10.68 4.09 10.50
CA PRO A 20 10.73 3.95 9.05
C PRO A 20 11.52 2.72 8.63
N TRP A 21 11.15 2.16 7.49
CA TRP A 21 11.96 1.14 6.83
C TRP A 21 13.32 1.73 6.46
N THR A 22 14.35 0.88 6.50
CA THR A 22 15.70 1.24 6.09
C THR A 22 15.87 1.05 4.58
N ARG A 23 16.96 1.59 4.03
CA ARG A 23 17.35 1.33 2.64
C ARG A 23 17.46 -0.16 2.36
N ARG A 24 18.06 -0.93 3.28
CA ARG A 24 18.19 -2.40 3.14
C ARG A 24 16.83 -3.06 3.04
N HIS A 25 15.86 -2.62 3.80
CA HIS A 25 14.50 -3.17 3.75
C HIS A 25 13.88 -2.98 2.36
N PHE A 26 13.97 -1.76 1.82
CA PHE A 26 13.45 -1.49 0.47
C PHE A 26 14.19 -2.29 -0.60
N LEU A 27 15.51 -2.40 -0.51
CA LEU A 27 16.30 -3.20 -1.44
C LEU A 27 15.90 -4.66 -1.41
N ASP A 28 15.69 -5.22 -0.22
CA ASP A 28 15.25 -6.60 -0.06
C ASP A 28 13.88 -6.83 -0.71
N GLU A 29 12.95 -5.90 -0.54
CA GLU A 29 11.64 -5.99 -1.19
C GLU A 29 11.77 -5.86 -2.71
N MET A 30 12.64 -5.00 -3.21
CA MET A 30 12.86 -4.86 -4.65
C MET A 30 13.45 -6.11 -5.29
N GLU A 31 14.20 -6.89 -4.55
CA GLU A 31 14.83 -8.14 -5.02
C GLU A 31 13.93 -9.36 -4.84
N HIS A 32 12.94 -9.30 -3.96
CA HIS A 32 12.07 -10.46 -3.66
C HIS A 32 11.09 -10.69 -4.83
N PRO A 33 11.03 -11.92 -5.38
CA PRO A 33 10.19 -12.19 -6.56
C PRO A 33 8.69 -12.05 -6.33
N GLY A 34 8.23 -12.12 -5.08
CA GLY A 34 6.82 -11.93 -4.71
C GLY A 34 6.46 -10.51 -4.34
N SER A 35 7.42 -9.58 -4.35
CA SER A 35 7.22 -8.18 -3.97
C SER A 35 7.19 -7.27 -5.19
N PHE A 36 6.30 -6.27 -5.16
CA PHE A 36 6.06 -5.36 -6.27
C PHE A 36 6.02 -3.92 -5.76
N PRO A 37 7.17 -3.36 -5.35
CA PRO A 37 7.24 -1.96 -4.93
C PRO A 37 7.08 -1.03 -6.13
N THR A 38 6.18 -0.06 -5.99
CA THR A 38 5.88 0.91 -7.05
C THR A 38 5.96 2.34 -6.52
N VAL A 39 6.14 3.29 -7.42
CA VAL A 39 6.12 4.72 -7.10
C VAL A 39 5.06 5.42 -7.93
N ALA A 40 4.50 6.49 -7.35
CA ALA A 40 3.70 7.45 -8.07
C ALA A 40 4.59 8.65 -8.38
N ALA A 41 4.74 8.97 -9.66
CA ALA A 41 5.56 10.09 -10.09
C ALA A 41 4.69 11.18 -10.71
N THR A 42 5.11 12.44 -10.52
CA THR A 42 4.49 13.59 -11.19
C THR A 42 4.87 13.61 -12.68
N GLY A 43 4.23 14.49 -13.45
CA GLY A 43 4.58 14.68 -14.86
C GLY A 43 6.03 15.08 -15.08
N ASP A 44 6.68 15.69 -14.08
CA ASP A 44 8.10 16.06 -14.11
C ASP A 44 9.03 14.91 -13.69
N GLY A 45 8.48 13.75 -13.37
CA GLY A 45 9.27 12.59 -12.94
C GLY A 45 9.63 12.58 -11.46
N GLU A 46 9.11 13.52 -10.66
CA GLU A 46 9.33 13.57 -9.23
C GLU A 46 8.50 12.51 -8.51
N VAL A 47 9.11 11.76 -7.59
CA VAL A 47 8.40 10.76 -6.78
C VAL A 47 7.54 11.47 -5.75
N ALA A 48 6.22 11.27 -5.84
CA ALA A 48 5.25 11.89 -4.94
C ALA A 48 4.73 10.92 -3.87
N GLY A 49 4.91 9.63 -4.08
CA GLY A 49 4.48 8.59 -3.14
C GLY A 49 4.90 7.21 -3.63
N TYR A 50 4.65 6.22 -2.82
CA TYR A 50 5.00 4.83 -3.14
C TYR A 50 4.10 3.85 -2.40
N LEU A 51 4.08 2.62 -2.92
CA LEU A 51 3.37 1.50 -2.31
C LEU A 51 4.19 0.24 -2.52
N CYS A 52 4.35 -0.55 -1.46
CA CYS A 52 4.99 -1.85 -1.52
C CYS A 52 3.93 -2.94 -1.35
N LEU A 53 3.78 -3.75 -2.38
CA LEU A 53 2.80 -4.84 -2.44
C LEU A 53 3.54 -6.17 -2.44
N LYS A 54 2.99 -7.14 -1.72
CA LYS A 54 3.53 -8.51 -1.71
C LYS A 54 2.43 -9.49 -2.03
N GLN A 55 2.72 -10.40 -2.96
CA GLN A 55 1.80 -11.48 -3.31
C GLN A 55 2.27 -12.80 -2.69
N VAL A 56 1.36 -13.51 -2.05
CA VAL A 56 1.56 -14.87 -1.56
C VAL A 56 0.38 -15.70 -2.03
N LEU A 57 0.63 -16.65 -2.93
CA LEU A 57 -0.40 -17.48 -3.54
C LEU A 57 -1.48 -16.62 -4.21
N ASP A 58 -2.74 -16.73 -3.81
CA ASP A 58 -3.88 -16.01 -4.37
C ASP A 58 -4.27 -14.74 -3.59
N GLU A 59 -3.39 -14.29 -2.70
CA GLU A 59 -3.61 -13.09 -1.88
C GLU A 59 -2.47 -12.09 -2.07
N ALA A 60 -2.76 -10.82 -1.80
CA ALA A 60 -1.74 -9.79 -1.75
C ALA A 60 -1.92 -8.93 -0.50
N GLU A 61 -0.83 -8.35 -0.04
CA GLU A 61 -0.81 -7.46 1.13
C GLU A 61 -0.09 -6.16 0.77
N ILE A 62 -0.69 -5.04 1.16
CA ILE A 62 0.00 -3.74 1.14
C ILE A 62 0.86 -3.68 2.40
N LEU A 63 2.18 -3.75 2.21
CA LEU A 63 3.14 -3.72 3.31
C LEU A 63 3.45 -2.31 3.78
N ASP A 64 3.44 -1.36 2.85
CA ASP A 64 3.78 0.02 3.11
C ASP A 64 3.20 0.91 2.02
N VAL A 65 2.68 2.07 2.40
CA VAL A 65 2.17 3.09 1.47
C VAL A 65 2.32 4.45 2.11
N ALA A 66 2.88 5.40 1.38
CA ALA A 66 3.01 6.76 1.86
C ALA A 66 3.02 7.77 0.71
N VAL A 67 2.60 8.99 1.01
CA VAL A 67 2.57 10.12 0.09
C VAL A 67 3.41 11.24 0.69
N ASP A 68 4.24 11.86 -0.14
CA ASP A 68 5.01 13.05 0.27
C ASP A 68 4.05 14.10 0.83
N PRO A 69 4.36 14.67 2.01
CA PRO A 69 3.50 15.71 2.61
C PRO A 69 3.14 16.85 1.65
N THR A 70 4.05 17.22 0.75
CA THR A 70 3.83 18.27 -0.25
C THR A 70 2.69 17.94 -1.23
N PHE A 71 2.47 16.65 -1.49
CA PHE A 71 1.49 16.17 -2.47
C PHE A 71 0.23 15.59 -1.83
N ARG A 72 0.08 15.66 -0.51
CA ARG A 72 -1.13 15.16 0.16
C ARG A 72 -2.36 15.97 -0.26
N GLY A 73 -3.50 15.29 -0.31
CA GLY A 73 -4.75 15.91 -0.75
C GLY A 73 -4.95 15.98 -2.26
N SER A 74 -4.01 15.45 -3.06
CA SER A 74 -4.08 15.47 -4.52
C SER A 74 -4.50 14.15 -5.16
N GLY A 75 -4.93 13.17 -4.34
CA GLY A 75 -5.43 11.87 -4.83
C GLY A 75 -4.36 10.83 -5.10
N ILE A 76 -3.12 11.08 -4.70
CA ILE A 76 -2.00 10.14 -4.96
C ILE A 76 -2.15 8.87 -4.14
N GLY A 77 -2.52 8.98 -2.87
CA GLY A 77 -2.76 7.81 -2.02
C GLY A 77 -3.83 6.90 -2.60
N ARG A 78 -4.93 7.48 -3.06
CA ARG A 78 -5.99 6.74 -3.73
C ARG A 78 -5.50 6.07 -5.01
N ALA A 79 -4.74 6.78 -5.84
CA ALA A 79 -4.19 6.24 -7.07
C ALA A 79 -3.27 5.04 -6.82
N LEU A 80 -2.46 5.09 -5.76
CA LEU A 80 -1.59 3.99 -5.37
C LEU A 80 -2.39 2.76 -4.94
N VAL A 81 -3.42 2.94 -4.13
CA VAL A 81 -4.27 1.82 -3.69
C VAL A 81 -5.09 1.27 -4.86
N ASP A 82 -5.61 2.14 -5.74
CA ASP A 82 -6.29 1.72 -6.97
C ASP A 82 -5.38 0.87 -7.86
N TRP A 83 -4.09 1.22 -7.95
CA TRP A 83 -3.10 0.42 -8.65
C TRP A 83 -2.98 -0.98 -8.05
N ALA A 84 -2.92 -1.08 -6.72
CA ALA A 84 -2.84 -2.37 -6.03
C ALA A 84 -4.09 -3.22 -6.29
N ILE A 85 -5.28 -2.61 -6.29
CA ILE A 85 -6.53 -3.29 -6.60
C ILE A 85 -6.53 -3.82 -8.04
N ALA A 86 -6.12 -2.96 -8.99
CA ALA A 86 -6.01 -3.34 -10.40
C ALA A 86 -5.02 -4.48 -10.61
N PHE A 87 -3.87 -4.43 -9.91
CA PHE A 87 -2.87 -5.50 -9.92
C PHE A 87 -3.50 -6.83 -9.50
N CYS A 88 -4.26 -6.84 -8.41
CA CYS A 88 -4.94 -8.05 -7.93
C CYS A 88 -5.96 -8.57 -8.94
N ARG A 89 -6.71 -7.69 -9.59
CA ARG A 89 -7.69 -8.10 -10.61
C ARG A 89 -7.02 -8.74 -11.82
N VAL A 90 -5.96 -8.13 -12.33
CA VAL A 90 -5.22 -8.63 -13.50
C VAL A 90 -4.64 -10.01 -13.20
N ARG A 91 -4.13 -10.22 -12.01
CA ARG A 91 -3.55 -11.51 -11.59
C ARG A 91 -4.56 -12.50 -11.05
N LYS A 92 -5.83 -12.11 -10.99
CA LYS A 92 -6.93 -12.96 -10.49
C LYS A 92 -6.70 -13.43 -9.05
N LEU A 93 -6.17 -12.51 -8.22
CA LEU A 93 -6.00 -12.75 -6.80
C LEU A 93 -7.36 -12.62 -6.10
N ARG A 94 -7.52 -13.34 -5.01
CA ARG A 94 -8.76 -13.42 -4.26
C ARG A 94 -8.95 -12.29 -3.26
N LEU A 95 -7.86 -11.83 -2.67
CA LEU A 95 -7.90 -10.95 -1.50
C LEU A 95 -6.74 -9.95 -1.51
N LEU A 96 -7.03 -8.72 -1.14
CA LEU A 96 -6.03 -7.69 -0.82
C LEU A 96 -6.21 -7.29 0.63
N CYS A 97 -5.15 -7.38 1.42
CA CYS A 97 -5.20 -7.06 2.85
C CYS A 97 -4.17 -6.00 3.23
N LEU A 98 -4.37 -5.37 4.37
CA LEU A 98 -3.47 -4.38 4.93
C LEU A 98 -3.66 -4.27 6.45
N GLU A 99 -2.66 -3.67 7.10
CA GLU A 99 -2.75 -3.24 8.49
C GLU A 99 -2.62 -1.72 8.54
N VAL A 100 -3.41 -1.08 9.40
CA VAL A 100 -3.38 0.37 9.55
C VAL A 100 -3.52 0.72 11.03
N ARG A 101 -2.77 1.75 11.47
CA ARG A 101 -2.86 2.27 12.83
C ARG A 101 -4.26 2.85 13.08
N VAL A 102 -4.86 2.53 14.24
CA VAL A 102 -6.20 2.99 14.61
C VAL A 102 -6.35 4.50 14.57
N GLY A 103 -5.27 5.24 14.86
CA GLY A 103 -5.27 6.70 14.84
C GLY A 103 -5.14 7.33 13.44
N ASN A 104 -4.86 6.53 12.41
CA ASN A 104 -4.74 7.04 11.04
C ASN A 104 -6.11 7.12 10.37
N HIS A 105 -6.91 8.09 10.80
CA HIS A 105 -8.29 8.26 10.34
C HIS A 105 -8.41 8.51 8.84
N GLU A 106 -7.46 9.26 8.28
CA GLU A 106 -7.43 9.59 6.86
C GLU A 106 -7.26 8.33 5.99
N ALA A 107 -6.31 7.48 6.35
CA ALA A 107 -6.07 6.22 5.63
C ALA A 107 -7.26 5.26 5.80
N ILE A 108 -7.77 5.12 7.02
CA ILE A 108 -8.92 4.24 7.28
C ILE A 108 -10.14 4.68 6.46
N SER A 109 -10.40 5.98 6.40
CA SER A 109 -11.50 6.53 5.60
C SER A 109 -11.33 6.20 4.12
N LEU A 110 -10.12 6.37 3.58
CA LEU A 110 -9.80 6.02 2.20
C LEU A 110 -10.06 4.54 1.92
N TYR A 111 -9.55 3.66 2.78
CA TYR A 111 -9.68 2.22 2.59
C TYR A 111 -11.14 1.80 2.64
N ARG A 112 -11.91 2.30 3.61
CA ARG A 112 -13.35 2.01 3.69
C ARG A 112 -14.10 2.49 2.45
N HIS A 113 -13.75 3.68 1.96
CA HIS A 113 -14.36 4.23 0.75
C HIS A 113 -14.09 3.36 -0.47
N LEU A 114 -12.94 2.70 -0.52
CA LEU A 114 -12.56 1.79 -1.60
C LEU A 114 -13.13 0.37 -1.42
N GLY A 115 -13.82 0.10 -0.33
CA GLY A 115 -14.48 -1.17 -0.09
C GLY A 115 -13.81 -2.11 0.90
N PHE A 116 -12.69 -1.70 1.51
CA PHE A 116 -12.05 -2.49 2.56
C PHE A 116 -12.92 -2.55 3.80
N ALA A 117 -12.96 -3.71 4.45
CA ALA A 117 -13.68 -3.91 5.71
C ALA A 117 -12.72 -4.34 6.81
N GLU A 118 -12.98 -3.89 8.03
CA GLU A 118 -12.23 -4.33 9.20
C GLU A 118 -12.54 -5.79 9.49
N VAL A 119 -11.50 -6.62 9.61
CA VAL A 119 -11.63 -8.05 9.89
C VAL A 119 -10.97 -8.47 11.20
N GLY A 120 -10.23 -7.59 11.84
CA GLY A 120 -9.60 -7.87 13.11
C GLY A 120 -8.78 -6.71 13.62
N ARG A 121 -8.21 -6.89 14.82
CA ARG A 121 -7.32 -5.92 15.45
C ARG A 121 -6.19 -6.63 16.16
N ARG A 122 -5.00 -6.00 16.13
CA ARG A 122 -3.88 -6.35 17.00
C ARG A 122 -3.76 -5.29 18.07
N LYS A 123 -4.14 -5.61 19.30
CA LYS A 123 -4.13 -4.65 20.41
C LYS A 123 -2.70 -4.29 20.79
N ASN A 124 -2.49 -2.99 21.08
CA ASN A 124 -1.20 -2.46 21.52
C ASN A 124 -0.04 -2.84 20.58
N TYR A 125 -0.31 -2.89 19.28
CA TYR A 125 0.66 -3.35 18.29
C TYR A 125 1.78 -2.34 18.05
N TYR A 126 1.43 -1.04 18.04
CA TYR A 126 2.39 0.04 17.82
C TYR A 126 2.98 0.52 19.15
N GLU A 127 4.16 1.17 19.08
CA GLU A 127 4.93 1.60 20.25
C GLU A 127 4.19 2.53 21.20
N ASN A 128 3.34 3.41 20.64
CA ASN A 128 2.54 4.34 21.42
C ASN A 128 1.32 3.67 22.07
N GLY A 129 1.18 2.35 21.95
CA GLY A 129 0.05 1.60 22.45
C GLY A 129 -1.16 1.54 21.53
N ASP A 130 -1.10 2.16 20.35
CA ASP A 130 -2.19 2.10 19.39
C ASP A 130 -2.40 0.69 18.85
N ASP A 131 -3.66 0.34 18.61
CA ASP A 131 -4.03 -0.90 17.95
C ASP A 131 -3.71 -0.82 16.45
N ALA A 132 -3.45 -1.96 15.86
CA ALA A 132 -3.47 -2.13 14.39
C ALA A 132 -4.84 -2.67 13.99
N ILE A 133 -5.43 -2.03 13.00
CA ILE A 133 -6.66 -2.50 12.38
C ILE A 133 -6.28 -3.34 11.17
N LEU A 134 -6.81 -4.56 11.09
CA LEU A 134 -6.64 -5.43 9.93
C LEU A 134 -7.82 -5.23 9.00
N MET A 135 -7.55 -4.92 7.73
CA MET A 135 -8.59 -4.67 6.74
C MET A 135 -8.37 -5.53 5.51
N ASP A 136 -9.45 -6.02 4.95
CA ASP A 136 -9.47 -6.87 3.77
C ASP A 136 -10.40 -6.29 2.70
N LEU A 137 -10.00 -6.49 1.45
CA LEU A 137 -10.83 -6.25 0.28
C LEU A 137 -10.91 -7.54 -0.53
N SER A 138 -12.11 -8.09 -0.68
CA SER A 138 -12.37 -9.22 -1.58
C SER A 138 -12.32 -8.72 -3.02
N ILE A 139 -11.51 -9.36 -3.85
CA ILE A 139 -11.34 -8.94 -5.25
C ILE A 139 -12.38 -9.67 -6.12
N ALA A 140 -13.27 -8.89 -6.73
CA ALA A 140 -14.23 -9.40 -7.67
C ALA A 140 -13.52 -9.88 -8.94
N GLN A 141 -13.80 -11.12 -9.35
CA GLN A 141 -13.29 -11.67 -10.59
C GLN A 141 -14.22 -11.30 -11.74
N VAL A 142 -13.64 -10.93 -12.87
CA VAL A 142 -14.42 -10.76 -14.10
C VAL A 142 -14.68 -12.15 -14.65
N GLU A 143 -15.95 -12.53 -14.75
CA GLU A 143 -16.34 -13.82 -15.32
C GLU A 143 -16.17 -13.76 -16.85
N GLU A 144 -15.51 -14.77 -17.42
CA GLU A 144 -15.29 -14.83 -18.87
C GLU A 144 -16.60 -14.92 -19.65
N CYS A 145 -17.61 -15.53 -19.06
CA CYS A 145 -18.93 -15.63 -19.69
C CYS A 145 -19.61 -14.26 -19.88
N ASP A 146 -19.21 -13.25 -19.13
CA ASP A 146 -19.73 -11.89 -19.29
C ASP A 146 -19.20 -11.22 -20.55
N ALA A 147 -18.17 -11.76 -21.16
CA ALA A 147 -17.59 -11.27 -22.40
C ALA A 147 -18.36 -11.73 -23.66
N VAL A 148 -19.34 -12.54 -23.50
CA VAL A 148 -20.11 -13.12 -24.62
C VAL A 148 -21.23 -12.20 -25.06
#